data_a0c6fc58a3071709ab926f04f195cb5c
#
_entry.id   a0c6fc58a3071709ab926f04f195cb5c
#
_cell.length_a   1.000
_cell.length_b   1.000
_cell.length_c   1.000
_cell.angle_alpha   90.00
_cell.angle_beta   90.00
_cell.angle_gamma   90.00
#
_symmetry.space_group_name_H-M   'P 1'
#
loop_
_entity.id
_entity.type
_entity.pdbx_description
1 polymer ?
#
loop_
_entity_poly.entity_id
_entity_poly.type
_entity_poly.pdbx_seq_one_letter_code
_entity_poly.pdbx_strand_id
1 'polypeptide(L)'
;MNFRSALSWFPFFLILQIVPIRPSFATTIVVLKTPSEIVAGADSMGVYITGTRRISHRFCKIHQTHDFFIASAGFYDTRAGQGLNIKELVTRVARKSDPLTVAMNRSSSAIASALSQAISDAREDKGLYNVLGSGSLITFFFGYEDGKPATYAQRFSIVTQREHSKAPVIHGAHDGCGPQCVPPDGNPYLMHTQSQAMHDFRSKNRGLLRADPLAFVRSMILSDIATNKHRSGPPVDILRIDQNGPKWIDKKPNCP
;
A
#
# COMPACT_ATOMS: atom_id res chain seq x y z
N MET A 1 16.82 -72.01 -13.93
CA MET A 1 15.78 -70.92 -13.89
C MET A 1 16.33 -69.79 -13.05
N ASN A 2 16.87 -68.77 -13.72
CA ASN A 2 17.49 -67.61 -13.06
C ASN A 2 16.57 -66.41 -13.16
N PHE A 3 15.95 -66.00 -12.03
CA PHE A 3 15.23 -64.74 -11.92
C PHE A 3 16.20 -63.60 -11.60
N ARG A 4 16.45 -62.72 -12.58
CA ARG A 4 17.13 -61.44 -12.35
C ARG A 4 16.07 -60.37 -12.00
N SER A 5 16.10 -59.95 -10.73
CA SER A 5 15.33 -58.79 -10.26
C SER A 5 15.99 -57.49 -10.74
N ALA A 6 15.31 -56.78 -11.62
CA ALA A 6 15.68 -55.44 -12.04
C ALA A 6 15.18 -54.41 -10.98
N LEU A 7 16.12 -53.88 -10.18
CA LEU A 7 15.83 -52.71 -9.33
C LEU A 7 15.74 -51.47 -10.22
N SER A 8 14.55 -50.97 -10.35
CA SER A 8 14.25 -49.69 -11.00
C SER A 8 14.62 -48.54 -10.05
N TRP A 9 15.69 -47.84 -10.38
CA TRP A 9 16.08 -46.61 -9.73
C TRP A 9 15.20 -45.49 -10.28
N PHE A 10 14.19 -45.04 -9.51
CA PHE A 10 13.46 -43.81 -9.76
C PHE A 10 14.28 -42.65 -9.16
N PRO A 11 14.77 -41.70 -9.97
CA PRO A 11 15.32 -40.46 -9.42
C PRO A 11 14.18 -39.60 -8.88
N PHE A 12 14.15 -39.46 -7.57
CA PHE A 12 13.31 -38.48 -6.89
C PHE A 12 13.80 -37.08 -7.30
N PHE A 13 13.15 -36.49 -8.33
CA PHE A 13 13.31 -35.08 -8.63
C PHE A 13 12.64 -34.28 -7.51
N LEU A 14 13.44 -33.86 -6.54
CA LEU A 14 13.07 -32.89 -5.54
C LEU A 14 12.87 -31.55 -6.29
N ILE A 15 11.66 -31.27 -6.73
CA ILE A 15 11.30 -29.96 -7.28
C ILE A 15 11.33 -28.99 -6.10
N LEU A 16 12.48 -28.33 -5.92
CA LEU A 16 12.59 -27.17 -5.04
C LEU A 16 11.65 -26.11 -5.61
N GLN A 17 10.45 -26.01 -5.06
CA GLN A 17 9.56 -24.90 -5.34
C GLN A 17 10.25 -23.65 -4.77
N ILE A 18 10.94 -22.92 -5.63
CA ILE A 18 11.43 -21.59 -5.33
C ILE A 18 10.17 -20.71 -5.18
N VAL A 19 9.67 -20.64 -3.96
CA VAL A 19 8.60 -19.67 -3.62
C VAL A 19 9.21 -18.29 -3.86
N PRO A 20 8.70 -17.53 -4.82
CA PRO A 20 9.22 -16.20 -5.06
C PRO A 20 9.01 -15.40 -3.77
N ILE A 21 10.10 -15.01 -3.11
CA ILE A 21 10.08 -14.10 -1.97
C ILE A 21 9.57 -12.77 -2.51
N ARG A 22 8.27 -12.55 -2.38
CA ARG A 22 7.66 -11.27 -2.76
C ARG A 22 8.22 -10.22 -1.81
N PRO A 23 8.81 -9.13 -2.30
CA PRO A 23 9.23 -8.03 -1.45
C PRO A 23 7.97 -7.49 -0.75
N SER A 24 7.90 -7.72 0.55
CA SER A 24 6.79 -7.26 1.37
C SER A 24 7.11 -5.83 1.82
N PHE A 25 6.22 -4.90 1.51
CA PHE A 25 6.37 -3.49 1.87
C PHE A 25 6.36 -3.29 3.37
N ALA A 26 7.21 -2.35 3.83
CA ALA A 26 7.35 -1.96 5.22
C ALA A 26 6.31 -0.90 5.61
N THR A 27 5.02 -1.15 5.36
CA THR A 27 3.98 -0.14 5.64
C THR A 27 2.63 -0.81 5.76
N THR A 28 1.94 -0.53 6.86
CA THR A 28 0.59 -0.98 7.11
C THR A 28 -0.38 0.20 6.95
N ILE A 29 -1.29 0.10 6.00
CA ILE A 29 -2.40 1.04 5.81
C ILE A 29 -3.67 0.23 5.66
N VAL A 30 -4.73 0.69 6.32
CA VAL A 30 -6.08 0.14 6.23
C VAL A 30 -7.05 1.30 6.00
N VAL A 31 -7.90 1.18 5.00
CA VAL A 31 -8.99 2.11 4.72
C VAL A 31 -10.28 1.32 4.62
N LEU A 32 -11.21 1.63 5.50
CA LEU A 32 -12.50 0.98 5.61
C LEU A 32 -13.61 1.99 5.32
N LYS A 33 -14.44 1.71 4.33
CA LYS A 33 -15.62 2.48 3.98
C LYS A 33 -16.88 1.75 4.43
N THR A 34 -17.72 2.44 5.18
CA THR A 34 -19.12 2.06 5.46
C THR A 34 -20.06 2.95 4.65
N PRO A 35 -21.39 2.74 4.71
CA PRO A 35 -22.33 3.66 4.09
C PRO A 35 -22.30 5.11 4.62
N SER A 36 -21.84 5.31 5.86
CA SER A 36 -21.90 6.61 6.56
C SER A 36 -20.55 7.19 6.95
N GLU A 37 -19.47 6.44 6.85
CA GLU A 37 -18.15 6.91 7.29
C GLU A 37 -17.00 6.18 6.61
N ILE A 38 -15.82 6.78 6.76
CA ILE A 38 -14.54 6.15 6.44
C ILE A 38 -13.71 6.10 7.72
N VAL A 39 -13.12 4.95 7.99
CA VAL A 39 -12.08 4.80 9.01
C VAL A 39 -10.78 4.42 8.32
N ALA A 40 -9.78 5.27 8.44
CA ALA A 40 -8.45 5.04 7.89
C ALA A 40 -7.42 4.93 9.00
N GLY A 41 -6.51 3.98 8.87
CA GLY A 41 -5.43 3.84 9.83
C GLY A 41 -4.10 3.49 9.16
N ALA A 42 -3.01 3.92 9.79
CA ALA A 42 -1.66 3.63 9.31
C ALA A 42 -0.68 3.49 10.47
N ASP A 43 0.28 2.57 10.32
CA ASP A 43 1.47 2.53 11.18
C ASP A 43 2.43 3.69 10.87
N SER A 44 3.48 3.84 11.69
CA SER A 44 4.45 4.95 11.53
C SER A 44 5.72 4.57 10.82
N MET A 45 6.07 3.30 10.81
CA MET A 45 7.40 2.90 10.36
C MET A 45 7.52 3.00 8.85
N GLY A 46 8.57 3.64 8.39
CA GLY A 46 9.05 3.58 7.02
C GLY A 46 10.52 3.16 7.02
N VAL A 47 10.96 2.57 5.94
CA VAL A 47 12.33 2.12 5.77
C VAL A 47 12.95 2.83 4.59
N TYR A 48 14.04 3.55 4.83
CA TYR A 48 14.92 4.07 3.78
C TYR A 48 16.01 3.08 3.47
N ILE A 49 16.39 3.03 2.22
CA ILE A 49 17.55 2.29 1.78
C ILE A 49 18.59 3.31 1.28
N THR A 50 19.74 3.33 1.93
CA THR A 50 20.86 4.18 1.53
C THR A 50 22.06 3.26 1.29
N GLY A 51 22.39 3.00 0.02
CA GLY A 51 23.34 1.96 -0.36
C GLY A 51 22.93 0.59 0.19
N THR A 52 23.74 -0.01 1.04
CA THR A 52 23.46 -1.31 1.69
C THR A 52 22.76 -1.18 3.04
N ARG A 53 22.55 0.03 3.56
CA ARG A 53 21.99 0.27 4.90
C ARG A 53 20.49 0.48 4.82
N ARG A 54 19.76 -0.18 5.75
CA ARG A 54 18.35 0.07 6.03
C ARG A 54 18.24 0.97 7.23
N ILE A 55 17.55 2.09 7.10
CA ILE A 55 17.32 3.05 8.17
C ILE A 55 15.81 3.15 8.37
N SER A 56 15.34 2.87 9.59
CA SER A 56 13.94 3.01 9.93
C SER A 56 13.65 4.41 10.44
N HIS A 57 12.60 5.04 9.93
CA HIS A 57 12.12 6.35 10.36
C HIS A 57 10.63 6.32 10.63
N ARG A 58 10.15 7.29 11.40
CA ARG A 58 8.73 7.52 11.62
C ARG A 58 8.20 8.53 10.62
N PHE A 59 7.10 8.20 9.96
CA PHE A 59 6.45 9.03 8.95
C PHE A 59 4.98 9.25 9.24
N CYS A 60 4.49 10.38 8.80
CA CYS A 60 3.06 10.60 8.61
C CYS A 60 2.67 9.95 7.28
N LYS A 61 1.78 9.00 7.30
CA LYS A 61 1.37 8.26 6.10
C LYS A 61 0.00 8.67 5.58
N ILE A 62 -0.83 9.26 6.46
CA ILE A 62 -2.12 9.83 6.09
C ILE A 62 -1.95 11.34 5.99
N HIS A 63 -2.30 11.89 4.85
CA HIS A 63 -2.16 13.31 4.57
C HIS A 63 -3.49 13.88 4.03
N GLN A 64 -3.84 15.04 4.51
CA GLN A 64 -4.91 15.82 3.90
C GLN A 64 -4.38 16.55 2.67
N THR A 65 -5.14 16.52 1.59
CA THR A 65 -4.87 17.21 0.34
C THR A 65 -6.19 17.79 -0.16
N HIS A 66 -6.31 19.13 -0.12
CA HIS A 66 -7.58 19.80 -0.42
C HIS A 66 -8.75 19.28 0.44
N ASP A 67 -9.78 18.71 -0.21
CA ASP A 67 -11.01 18.24 0.45
C ASP A 67 -11.01 16.71 0.69
N PHE A 68 -9.89 16.04 0.44
CA PHE A 68 -9.76 14.59 0.62
C PHE A 68 -8.44 14.21 1.31
N PHE A 69 -8.30 12.95 1.60
CA PHE A 69 -7.09 12.37 2.21
C PHE A 69 -6.43 11.38 1.27
N ILE A 70 -5.12 11.28 1.41
CA ILE A 70 -4.31 10.24 0.77
C ILE A 70 -3.49 9.49 1.81
N ALA A 71 -3.22 8.22 1.51
CA ALA A 71 -2.24 7.43 2.24
C ALA A 71 -1.45 6.58 1.26
N SER A 72 -0.13 6.51 1.44
CA SER A 72 0.73 5.80 0.49
C SER A 72 1.64 4.79 1.15
N ALA A 73 1.81 3.64 0.51
CA ALA A 73 2.69 2.56 0.91
C ALA A 73 3.57 2.11 -0.25
N GLY A 74 4.80 1.70 0.07
CA GLY A 74 5.80 1.32 -0.92
C GLY A 74 6.89 2.36 -1.08
N PHE A 75 7.27 2.69 -2.30
CA PHE A 75 8.28 3.74 -2.57
C PHE A 75 7.68 5.11 -2.35
N TYR A 76 7.78 5.58 -1.12
CA TYR A 76 7.13 6.78 -0.67
C TYR A 76 8.04 8.00 -0.75
N ASP A 77 9.33 7.81 -0.45
CA ASP A 77 10.34 8.87 -0.47
C ASP A 77 11.70 8.24 -0.74
N THR A 78 12.29 8.57 -1.88
CA THR A 78 13.65 8.17 -2.21
C THR A 78 14.55 9.36 -1.98
N ARG A 79 15.38 9.34 -0.94
CA ARG A 79 16.34 10.42 -0.66
C ARG A 79 17.54 10.49 -1.61
N ALA A 80 17.47 9.94 -2.78
CA ALA A 80 18.46 10.17 -3.83
C ALA A 80 18.35 11.60 -4.42
N GLY A 81 18.10 12.61 -3.57
CA GLY A 81 18.10 14.03 -3.93
C GLY A 81 16.89 14.54 -4.72
N GLN A 82 16.06 13.64 -5.25
CA GLN A 82 14.86 13.93 -6.04
C GLN A 82 13.73 12.98 -5.63
N GLY A 83 13.36 13.07 -4.35
CA GLY A 83 12.43 12.13 -3.74
C GLY A 83 11.04 12.13 -4.39
N LEU A 84 10.47 10.94 -4.52
CA LEU A 84 9.08 10.75 -4.90
C LEU A 84 8.18 11.15 -3.73
N ASN A 85 7.87 12.43 -3.60
CA ASN A 85 6.94 12.93 -2.59
C ASN A 85 5.50 12.84 -3.11
N ILE A 86 4.82 11.74 -2.82
CA ILE A 86 3.45 11.48 -3.31
C ILE A 86 2.48 12.56 -2.85
N LYS A 87 2.58 13.04 -1.59
CA LYS A 87 1.74 14.11 -1.08
C LYS A 87 1.88 15.36 -1.96
N GLU A 88 3.08 15.78 -2.21
CA GLU A 88 3.36 16.99 -3.01
C GLU A 88 2.90 16.84 -4.46
N LEU A 89 3.16 15.67 -5.07
CA LEU A 89 2.70 15.35 -6.42
C LEU A 89 1.18 15.45 -6.52
N VAL A 90 0.44 14.79 -5.62
CA VAL A 90 -1.02 14.81 -5.61
C VAL A 90 -1.54 16.22 -5.36
N THR A 91 -0.99 16.94 -4.37
CA THR A 91 -1.41 18.31 -4.07
C THR A 91 -1.22 19.27 -5.26
N ARG A 92 -0.17 19.05 -6.05
CA ARG A 92 0.13 19.89 -7.24
C ARG A 92 -0.81 19.64 -8.41
N VAL A 93 -1.23 18.37 -8.63
CA VAL A 93 -2.00 18.01 -9.84
C VAL A 93 -3.50 17.92 -9.60
N ALA A 94 -3.95 17.58 -8.40
CA ALA A 94 -5.35 17.61 -8.02
C ALA A 94 -5.81 19.05 -7.78
N ARG A 95 -7.08 19.33 -8.06
CA ARG A 95 -7.72 20.62 -7.79
C ARG A 95 -8.69 20.47 -6.62
N LYS A 96 -8.93 21.56 -5.89
CA LYS A 96 -9.82 21.57 -4.73
C LYS A 96 -11.23 21.05 -5.02
N SER A 97 -11.74 21.33 -6.22
CA SER A 97 -13.09 20.94 -6.64
C SER A 97 -13.15 19.63 -7.44
N ASP A 98 -12.02 18.92 -7.61
CA ASP A 98 -12.04 17.67 -8.35
C ASP A 98 -12.81 16.58 -7.59
N PRO A 99 -13.72 15.85 -8.24
CA PRO A 99 -14.17 14.57 -7.72
C PRO A 99 -12.98 13.65 -7.41
N LEU A 100 -13.13 12.81 -6.42
CA LEU A 100 -12.01 11.98 -5.92
C LEU A 100 -11.44 11.08 -7.02
N THR A 101 -12.28 10.54 -7.90
CA THR A 101 -11.88 9.78 -9.09
C THR A 101 -11.05 10.60 -10.07
N VAL A 102 -11.41 11.86 -10.28
CA VAL A 102 -10.68 12.79 -11.18
C VAL A 102 -9.32 13.12 -10.58
N ALA A 103 -9.27 13.43 -9.27
CA ALA A 103 -8.04 13.69 -8.55
C ALA A 103 -7.10 12.47 -8.61
N MET A 104 -7.62 11.27 -8.41
CA MET A 104 -6.87 10.01 -8.53
C MET A 104 -6.31 9.84 -9.95
N ASN A 105 -7.13 9.98 -10.98
CA ASN A 105 -6.71 9.78 -12.38
C ASN A 105 -5.64 10.78 -12.81
N ARG A 106 -5.75 12.05 -12.42
CA ARG A 106 -4.70 13.06 -12.67
C ARG A 106 -3.41 12.72 -11.95
N SER A 107 -3.51 12.29 -10.70
CA SER A 107 -2.37 11.90 -9.89
C SER A 107 -1.67 10.66 -10.43
N SER A 108 -2.43 9.75 -11.03
CA SER A 108 -1.93 8.51 -11.62
C SER A 108 -0.81 8.75 -12.63
N SER A 109 -1.07 9.60 -13.61
CA SER A 109 -0.09 9.90 -14.66
C SER A 109 1.14 10.60 -14.08
N ALA A 110 0.96 11.52 -13.14
CA ALA A 110 2.05 12.22 -12.49
C ALA A 110 2.93 11.28 -11.65
N ILE A 111 2.31 10.37 -10.90
CA ILE A 111 3.01 9.36 -10.09
C ILE A 111 3.76 8.38 -11.00
N ALA A 112 3.14 7.88 -12.06
CA ALA A 112 3.79 6.97 -13.01
C ALA A 112 5.02 7.62 -13.66
N SER A 113 4.91 8.87 -14.09
CA SER A 113 6.02 9.64 -14.65
C SER A 113 7.16 9.83 -13.65
N ALA A 114 6.84 10.22 -12.41
CA ALA A 114 7.83 10.42 -11.37
C ALA A 114 8.51 9.11 -10.94
N LEU A 115 7.78 7.99 -10.90
CA LEU A 115 8.34 6.65 -10.68
C LEU A 115 9.31 6.27 -11.81
N SER A 116 8.91 6.49 -13.06
CA SER A 116 9.76 6.21 -14.23
C SER A 116 11.07 7.00 -14.17
N GLN A 117 10.99 8.27 -13.81
CA GLN A 117 12.17 9.12 -13.65
C GLN A 117 13.05 8.63 -12.49
N ALA A 118 12.47 8.37 -11.31
CA ALA A 118 13.23 7.90 -10.14
C ALA A 118 13.98 6.58 -10.42
N ILE A 119 13.36 5.66 -11.17
CA ILE A 119 14.01 4.41 -11.56
C ILE A 119 15.11 4.66 -12.59
N SER A 120 14.88 5.57 -13.52
CA SER A 120 15.89 5.94 -14.50
C SER A 120 17.13 6.53 -13.82
N ASP A 121 16.93 7.42 -12.85
CA ASP A 121 18.00 8.06 -12.08
C ASP A 121 18.75 7.05 -11.20
N ALA A 122 18.07 6.00 -10.76
CA ALA A 122 18.68 4.93 -9.95
C ALA A 122 19.51 3.91 -10.75
N ARG A 123 19.57 4.00 -12.08
CA ARG A 123 20.26 3.00 -12.94
C ARG A 123 21.73 2.81 -12.60
N GLU A 124 22.41 3.86 -12.19
CA GLU A 124 23.83 3.81 -11.83
C GLU A 124 24.05 3.14 -10.46
N ASP A 125 23.07 3.18 -9.56
CA ASP A 125 23.08 2.45 -8.28
C ASP A 125 22.37 1.11 -8.43
N LYS A 126 23.12 0.04 -8.72
CA LYS A 126 22.57 -1.31 -8.88
C LYS A 126 21.74 -1.78 -7.67
N GLY A 127 22.13 -1.37 -6.46
CA GLY A 127 21.40 -1.74 -5.24
C GLY A 127 20.02 -1.10 -5.21
N LEU A 128 19.95 0.20 -5.43
CA LEU A 128 18.72 0.97 -5.48
C LEU A 128 17.83 0.55 -6.65
N TYR A 129 18.42 0.36 -7.84
CA TYR A 129 17.69 -0.11 -9.03
C TYR A 129 17.01 -1.47 -8.81
N ASN A 130 17.70 -2.44 -8.20
CA ASN A 130 17.12 -3.75 -7.90
C ASN A 130 15.99 -3.66 -6.88
N VAL A 131 16.12 -2.79 -5.88
CA VAL A 131 15.06 -2.57 -4.88
C VAL A 131 13.84 -1.92 -5.52
N LEU A 132 14.04 -0.90 -6.33
CA LEU A 132 12.95 -0.22 -7.05
C LEU A 132 12.29 -1.17 -8.05
N GLY A 133 13.08 -1.95 -8.78
CA GLY A 133 12.60 -2.84 -9.83
C GLY A 133 11.81 -4.05 -9.37
N SER A 134 11.81 -4.37 -8.08
CA SER A 134 11.01 -5.43 -7.48
C SER A 134 9.85 -4.90 -6.64
N GLY A 135 9.64 -3.59 -6.64
CA GLY A 135 8.71 -2.93 -5.76
C GLY A 135 7.35 -2.61 -6.35
N SER A 136 6.46 -2.18 -5.51
CA SER A 136 5.21 -1.54 -5.89
C SER A 136 4.94 -0.34 -5.00
N LEU A 137 4.15 0.59 -5.52
CA LEU A 137 3.58 1.70 -4.79
C LEU A 137 2.07 1.52 -4.79
N ILE A 138 1.44 1.71 -3.65
CA ILE A 138 -0.01 1.84 -3.56
C ILE A 138 -0.34 3.18 -2.92
N THR A 139 -1.26 3.92 -3.53
CA THR A 139 -1.80 5.16 -2.98
C THR A 139 -3.30 5.02 -2.84
N PHE A 140 -3.80 5.25 -1.64
CA PHE A 140 -5.22 5.32 -1.31
C PHE A 140 -5.67 6.77 -1.37
N PHE A 141 -6.86 6.99 -1.95
CA PHE A 141 -7.57 8.26 -1.99
C PHE A 141 -8.89 8.04 -1.29
N PHE A 142 -9.23 8.87 -0.32
CA PHE A 142 -10.46 8.68 0.44
C PHE A 142 -10.99 9.99 1.01
N GLY A 143 -12.30 10.09 1.07
CA GLY A 143 -13.02 11.30 1.49
C GLY A 143 -14.50 11.20 1.18
N TYR A 144 -15.13 12.35 1.09
CA TYR A 144 -16.53 12.45 0.69
C TYR A 144 -16.62 12.95 -0.75
N GLU A 145 -17.47 12.31 -1.53
CA GLU A 145 -17.80 12.67 -2.91
C GLU A 145 -19.35 12.65 -3.00
N ASP A 146 -19.97 13.74 -3.47
CA ASP A 146 -21.42 13.89 -3.51
C ASP A 146 -22.10 13.63 -2.15
N GLY A 147 -21.50 14.09 -1.06
CA GLY A 147 -22.01 13.94 0.30
C GLY A 147 -21.95 12.52 0.86
N LYS A 148 -21.28 11.60 0.20
CA LYS A 148 -21.15 10.19 0.62
C LYS A 148 -19.68 9.76 0.71
N PRO A 149 -19.36 8.80 1.56
CA PRO A 149 -18.02 8.21 1.63
C PRO A 149 -17.60 7.60 0.30
N ALA A 150 -16.37 7.87 -0.12
CA ALA A 150 -15.76 7.28 -1.30
C ALA A 150 -14.29 6.93 -1.01
N THR A 151 -13.84 5.78 -1.52
CA THR A 151 -12.46 5.32 -1.38
C THR A 151 -11.97 4.70 -2.67
N TYR A 152 -10.75 5.04 -3.05
CA TYR A 152 -10.09 4.49 -4.23
C TYR A 152 -8.64 4.15 -3.90
N ALA A 153 -8.09 3.19 -4.61
CA ALA A 153 -6.68 2.83 -4.54
C ALA A 153 -6.08 2.78 -5.93
N GLN A 154 -4.87 3.29 -6.04
CA GLN A 154 -4.04 3.14 -7.22
C GLN A 154 -2.79 2.37 -6.86
N ARG A 155 -2.56 1.30 -7.59
CA ARG A 155 -1.38 0.46 -7.43
C ARG A 155 -0.49 0.59 -8.66
N PHE A 156 0.79 0.78 -8.42
CA PHE A 156 1.82 0.72 -9.43
C PHE A 156 2.74 -0.46 -9.16
N SER A 157 2.92 -1.30 -10.17
CA SER A 157 3.90 -2.38 -10.15
C SER A 157 5.01 -2.03 -11.13
N ILE A 158 6.24 -2.14 -10.68
CA ILE A 158 7.42 -1.85 -11.48
C ILE A 158 7.96 -3.18 -12.00
N VAL A 159 8.14 -3.26 -13.30
CA VAL A 159 8.78 -4.42 -13.94
C VAL A 159 10.06 -3.93 -14.61
N THR A 160 11.18 -4.26 -14.02
CA THR A 160 12.49 -4.05 -14.66
C THR A 160 12.71 -5.10 -15.72
N GLN A 161 13.10 -4.67 -16.91
CA GLN A 161 13.47 -5.60 -17.97
C GLN A 161 14.85 -6.18 -17.71
N ARG A 162 15.09 -7.44 -18.13
CA ARG A 162 16.39 -8.13 -17.97
C ARG A 162 17.55 -7.35 -18.60
N GLU A 163 17.29 -6.62 -19.66
CA GLU A 163 18.24 -5.72 -20.27
C GLU A 163 18.18 -4.37 -19.54
N HIS A 164 19.20 -4.05 -18.77
CA HIS A 164 19.32 -2.79 -18.01
C HIS A 164 19.23 -1.53 -18.90
N SER A 165 19.37 -1.69 -20.21
CA SER A 165 19.25 -0.61 -21.21
C SER A 165 17.79 -0.20 -21.51
N LYS A 166 16.82 -1.07 -21.22
CA LYS A 166 15.40 -0.78 -21.50
C LYS A 166 14.74 -0.07 -20.33
N ALA A 167 13.89 0.90 -20.64
CA ALA A 167 13.11 1.61 -19.63
C ALA A 167 12.23 0.62 -18.83
N PRO A 168 12.10 0.83 -17.50
CA PRO A 168 11.19 0.03 -16.69
C PRO A 168 9.75 0.23 -17.15
N VAL A 169 8.96 -0.84 -17.09
CA VAL A 169 7.53 -0.76 -17.38
C VAL A 169 6.78 -0.58 -16.06
N ILE A 170 5.92 0.43 -16.01
CA ILE A 170 5.08 0.70 -14.86
C ILE A 170 3.65 0.30 -15.20
N HIS A 171 3.15 -0.71 -14.51
CA HIS A 171 1.76 -1.14 -14.62
C HIS A 171 0.93 -0.46 -13.54
N GLY A 172 -0.09 0.29 -13.96
CA GLY A 172 -1.08 0.87 -13.07
C GLY A 172 -2.34 0.00 -12.99
N ALA A 173 -2.87 -0.19 -11.79
CA ALA A 173 -4.17 -0.82 -11.57
C ALA A 173 -4.97 0.03 -10.58
N HIS A 174 -6.29 0.10 -10.82
CA HIS A 174 -7.21 0.84 -9.97
C HIS A 174 -8.15 -0.13 -9.27
N ASP A 175 -8.52 0.21 -8.05
CA ASP A 175 -9.56 -0.42 -7.26
C ASP A 175 -10.34 0.68 -6.52
N GLY A 176 -11.59 0.43 -6.14
CA GLY A 176 -12.31 1.44 -5.39
C GLY A 176 -13.80 1.18 -5.21
N CYS A 177 -14.37 1.95 -4.31
CA CYS A 177 -15.78 1.98 -3.98
C CYS A 177 -16.25 3.43 -3.88
N GLY A 178 -16.79 3.95 -4.95
CA GLY A 178 -17.31 5.32 -5.04
C GLY A 178 -18.57 5.56 -4.18
N PRO A 179 -19.18 6.77 -4.30
CA PRO A 179 -20.32 7.15 -3.46
C PRO A 179 -21.53 6.23 -3.60
N GLN A 180 -21.74 5.67 -4.79
CA GLN A 180 -22.87 4.77 -5.09
C GLN A 180 -22.53 3.29 -4.90
N CYS A 181 -21.28 2.96 -4.65
CA CYS A 181 -20.87 1.59 -4.45
C CYS A 181 -21.36 1.07 -3.09
N VAL A 182 -22.22 0.09 -3.12
CA VAL A 182 -22.63 -0.70 -1.96
C VAL A 182 -22.03 -2.09 -2.14
N PRO A 183 -21.08 -2.49 -1.29
CA PRO A 183 -20.53 -3.83 -1.38
C PRO A 183 -21.60 -4.90 -1.28
N PRO A 184 -21.46 -6.03 -1.98
CA PRO A 184 -22.34 -7.16 -1.81
C PRO A 184 -22.45 -7.55 -0.32
N ASP A 185 -23.58 -8.03 0.11
CA ASP A 185 -23.84 -8.48 1.48
C ASP A 185 -23.86 -7.39 2.57
N GLY A 186 -23.91 -6.11 2.20
CA GLY A 186 -23.89 -5.00 3.16
C GLY A 186 -22.62 -4.92 4.03
N ASN A 187 -21.55 -5.59 3.62
CA ASN A 187 -20.28 -5.51 4.30
C ASN A 187 -19.60 -4.17 4.03
N PRO A 188 -18.81 -3.64 4.97
CA PRO A 188 -17.93 -2.51 4.71
C PRO A 188 -16.92 -2.83 3.59
N TYR A 189 -16.62 -1.85 2.75
CA TYR A 189 -15.58 -1.98 1.73
C TYR A 189 -14.21 -1.73 2.34
N LEU A 190 -13.35 -2.73 2.27
CA LEU A 190 -12.04 -2.73 2.92
C LEU A 190 -10.92 -2.75 1.89
N MET A 191 -10.06 -1.74 1.93
CA MET A 191 -8.79 -1.69 1.23
C MET A 191 -7.64 -1.72 2.24
N HIS A 192 -6.58 -2.41 1.93
CA HIS A 192 -5.39 -2.45 2.79
C HIS A 192 -4.12 -2.82 2.01
N THR A 193 -2.98 -2.50 2.60
CA THR A 193 -1.69 -3.05 2.17
C THR A 193 -1.68 -4.56 2.42
N GLN A 194 -1.03 -5.30 1.53
CA GLN A 194 -1.08 -6.77 1.59
C GLN A 194 -0.03 -7.31 2.57
N SER A 195 -0.49 -7.94 3.65
CA SER A 195 0.31 -8.83 4.49
C SER A 195 -0.50 -10.07 4.85
N GLN A 196 0.17 -11.19 5.13
CA GLN A 196 -0.49 -12.41 5.55
C GLN A 196 -1.23 -12.21 6.89
N ALA A 197 -0.62 -11.48 7.83
CA ALA A 197 -1.21 -11.17 9.12
C ALA A 197 -2.54 -10.42 9.00
N MET A 198 -2.63 -9.47 8.06
CA MET A 198 -3.85 -8.71 7.80
C MET A 198 -4.95 -9.60 7.17
N HIS A 199 -4.59 -10.47 6.25
CA HIS A 199 -5.53 -11.44 5.68
C HIS A 199 -6.08 -12.39 6.73
N ASP A 200 -5.21 -12.94 7.58
CA ASP A 200 -5.59 -13.84 8.66
C ASP A 200 -6.48 -13.13 9.69
N PHE A 201 -6.13 -11.89 10.06
CA PHE A 201 -6.94 -11.08 10.96
C PHE A 201 -8.34 -10.85 10.39
N ARG A 202 -8.44 -10.40 9.13
CA ARG A 202 -9.71 -10.15 8.44
C ARG A 202 -10.58 -11.40 8.41
N SER A 203 -10.02 -12.55 8.07
CA SER A 203 -10.78 -13.80 7.97
C SER A 203 -11.41 -14.23 9.30
N LYS A 204 -10.70 -14.01 10.42
CA LYS A 204 -11.11 -14.39 11.77
C LYS A 204 -12.05 -13.38 12.45
N ASN A 205 -12.06 -12.12 11.99
CA ASN A 205 -12.73 -11.01 12.69
C ASN A 205 -13.82 -10.33 11.84
N ARG A 206 -14.54 -11.07 10.99
CA ARG A 206 -15.60 -10.53 10.13
C ARG A 206 -16.75 -9.88 10.92
N GLY A 207 -17.05 -10.39 12.12
CA GLY A 207 -18.05 -9.80 13.01
C GLY A 207 -17.64 -8.41 13.50
N LEU A 208 -16.40 -8.23 13.90
CA LEU A 208 -15.86 -6.95 14.35
C LEU A 208 -15.88 -5.91 13.23
N LEU A 209 -15.59 -6.31 11.98
CA LEU A 209 -15.63 -5.44 10.80
C LEU A 209 -16.97 -4.71 10.65
N ARG A 210 -18.08 -5.37 11.00
CA ARG A 210 -19.43 -4.80 10.92
C ARG A 210 -19.83 -4.07 12.20
N ALA A 211 -19.47 -4.63 13.36
CA ALA A 211 -19.93 -4.13 14.64
C ALA A 211 -19.17 -2.87 15.09
N ASP A 212 -17.87 -2.81 14.85
CA ASP A 212 -17.03 -1.69 15.25
C ASP A 212 -15.89 -1.48 14.22
N PRO A 213 -16.13 -0.67 13.17
CA PRO A 213 -15.16 -0.33 12.14
C PRO A 213 -13.85 0.24 12.70
N LEU A 214 -13.94 1.07 13.75
CA LEU A 214 -12.78 1.72 14.37
C LEU A 214 -11.89 0.69 15.09
N ALA A 215 -12.51 -0.14 15.94
CA ALA A 215 -11.78 -1.21 16.63
C ALA A 215 -11.19 -2.21 15.63
N PHE A 216 -11.90 -2.51 14.54
CA PHE A 216 -11.40 -3.41 13.49
C PHE A 216 -10.14 -2.86 12.83
N VAL A 217 -10.15 -1.60 12.34
CA VAL A 217 -9.00 -0.97 11.68
C VAL A 217 -7.79 -0.92 12.62
N ARG A 218 -7.99 -0.47 13.86
CA ARG A 218 -6.94 -0.42 14.88
C ARG A 218 -6.32 -1.80 15.14
N SER A 219 -7.15 -2.80 15.38
CA SER A 219 -6.68 -4.15 15.73
C SER A 219 -5.99 -4.84 14.55
N MET A 220 -6.45 -4.59 13.31
CA MET A 220 -5.81 -5.11 12.12
C MET A 220 -4.39 -4.56 11.93
N ILE A 221 -4.17 -3.26 12.16
CA ILE A 221 -2.85 -2.65 12.12
C ILE A 221 -1.95 -3.18 13.24
N LEU A 222 -2.47 -3.28 14.46
CA LEU A 222 -1.72 -3.82 15.59
C LEU A 222 -1.33 -5.29 15.40
N SER A 223 -2.19 -6.08 14.77
CA SER A 223 -1.88 -7.48 14.40
C SER A 223 -0.72 -7.55 13.41
N ASP A 224 -0.70 -6.67 12.42
CA ASP A 224 0.41 -6.60 11.47
C ASP A 224 1.72 -6.15 12.14
N ILE A 225 1.67 -5.12 12.99
CA ILE A 225 2.83 -4.66 13.76
C ILE A 225 3.39 -5.78 14.65
N ALA A 226 2.53 -6.54 15.31
CA ALA A 226 2.96 -7.65 16.18
C ALA A 226 3.70 -8.74 15.41
N THR A 227 3.26 -9.01 14.18
CA THR A 227 3.83 -10.05 13.31
C THR A 227 5.05 -9.55 12.52
N ASN A 228 5.03 -8.30 12.09
CA ASN A 228 6.01 -7.72 11.15
C ASN A 228 6.84 -6.58 11.78
N LYS A 229 7.35 -6.78 12.99
CA LYS A 229 8.08 -5.76 13.79
C LYS A 229 9.24 -5.04 13.09
N HIS A 230 9.80 -5.64 12.04
CA HIS A 230 10.88 -5.04 11.24
C HIS A 230 10.37 -4.17 10.08
N ARG A 231 9.06 -4.12 9.87
CA ARG A 231 8.43 -3.48 8.70
C ARG A 231 7.30 -2.53 9.08
N SER A 232 6.67 -2.76 10.22
CA SER A 232 5.56 -1.97 10.75
C SER A 232 5.83 -1.65 12.19
N GLY A 233 5.46 -0.46 12.63
CA GLY A 233 5.72 -0.06 14.02
C GLY A 233 4.88 1.12 14.50
N PRO A 234 4.70 1.22 15.83
CA PRO A 234 3.98 2.31 16.46
C PRO A 234 4.72 3.65 16.31
N PRO A 235 4.03 4.78 16.59
CA PRO A 235 2.59 4.88 16.88
C PRO A 235 1.71 4.66 15.65
N VAL A 236 0.42 4.41 15.89
CA VAL A 236 -0.60 4.24 14.84
C VAL A 236 -1.39 5.54 14.73
N ASP A 237 -1.64 6.00 13.49
CA ASP A 237 -2.61 7.06 13.22
C ASP A 237 -3.95 6.43 12.91
N ILE A 238 -5.03 6.99 13.45
CA ILE A 238 -6.41 6.62 13.11
C ILE A 238 -7.20 7.90 12.81
N LEU A 239 -7.76 7.95 11.62
CA LEU A 239 -8.61 9.02 11.14
C LEU A 239 -10.02 8.45 10.87
N ARG A 240 -11.03 9.11 11.38
CA ARG A 240 -12.44 8.90 11.05
C ARG A 240 -12.94 10.07 10.23
N ILE A 241 -13.69 9.82 9.18
CA ILE A 241 -14.35 10.85 8.36
C ILE A 241 -15.81 10.46 8.27
N ASP A 242 -16.69 11.30 8.80
CA ASP A 242 -18.13 11.16 8.72
C ASP A 242 -18.76 12.46 8.16
N GLN A 243 -20.08 12.58 8.16
CA GLN A 243 -20.81 13.77 7.68
C GLN A 243 -20.45 15.07 8.42
N ASN A 244 -19.87 14.98 9.63
CA ASN A 244 -19.41 16.13 10.40
C ASN A 244 -17.96 16.52 10.07
N GLY A 245 -17.32 15.79 9.16
CA GLY A 245 -15.96 16.02 8.70
C GLY A 245 -14.92 15.07 9.32
N PRO A 246 -13.66 15.35 9.07
CA PRO A 246 -12.56 14.51 9.54
C PRO A 246 -12.27 14.71 11.04
N LYS A 247 -12.06 13.61 11.74
CA LYS A 247 -11.66 13.60 13.16
C LYS A 247 -10.53 12.61 13.37
N TRP A 248 -9.39 13.09 13.83
CA TRP A 248 -8.32 12.24 14.31
C TRP A 248 -8.72 11.60 15.64
N ILE A 249 -8.73 10.28 15.68
CA ILE A 249 -8.95 9.49 16.90
C ILE A 249 -7.61 9.28 17.60
N ASP A 250 -6.59 8.87 16.83
CA ASP A 250 -5.20 8.80 17.27
C ASP A 250 -4.38 9.54 16.22
N LYS A 251 -3.50 10.43 16.63
CA LYS A 251 -2.62 11.19 15.77
C LYS A 251 -1.22 11.25 16.37
N LYS A 252 -0.24 10.96 15.55
CA LYS A 252 1.15 11.12 15.94
C LYS A 252 1.50 12.56 16.24
N PRO A 253 2.36 12.81 17.25
CA PRO A 253 2.98 14.11 17.40
C PRO A 253 3.70 14.50 16.10
N ASN A 254 3.60 15.77 15.72
CA ASN A 254 4.26 16.36 14.54
C ASN A 254 3.75 15.84 13.17
N CYS A 255 2.63 15.15 13.10
CA CYS A 255 1.92 14.95 11.83
C CYS A 255 1.00 16.15 11.56
N PRO A 256 1.03 16.74 10.35
CA PRO A 256 0.23 17.90 9.98
C PRO A 256 -1.27 17.61 9.93
#